data_b12148fe1d4a032cb5745e4087d36014
#
_entry.id   b12148fe1d4a032cb5745e4087d36014
#
_cell.length_a   1.000
_cell.length_b   1.000
_cell.length_c   1.000
_cell.angle_alpha   90.00
_cell.angle_beta   90.00
_cell.angle_gamma   90.00
#
_symmetry.space_group_name_H-M   'P 1'
#
loop_
_entity.id
_entity.type
_entity.pdbx_description
1 polymer ?
#
loop_
_entity_poly.entity_id
_entity_poly.type
_entity_poly.pdbx_seq_one_letter_code
_entity_poly.pdbx_strand_id
1 'polypeptide(L)' 'MAEKVRVWFDAEGDFLEVPFSDKAGFMRETKNDAVMERVDKQGKILGFSIMRVSRLSKGKPLVADLVSP' A
#
# COMPACT_ATOMS: atom_id res chain seq x y z
N MET A 1 11.44 -19.51 3.24
CA MET A 1 10.02 -19.64 2.89
C MET A 1 9.56 -18.46 2.08
N ALA A 2 8.80 -18.73 1.05
CA ALA A 2 8.23 -17.66 0.24
C ALA A 2 6.91 -17.20 0.85
N GLU A 3 6.74 -15.90 0.96
CA GLU A 3 5.47 -15.31 1.38
C GLU A 3 4.66 -14.94 0.15
N LYS A 4 3.38 -15.19 0.21
CA LYS A 4 2.49 -14.78 -0.86
C LYS A 4 2.13 -13.32 -0.69
N VAL A 5 2.29 -12.57 -1.76
CA VAL A 5 1.87 -11.18 -1.81
C VAL A 5 0.84 -11.07 -2.91
N ARG A 6 -0.33 -10.55 -2.59
CA ARG A 6 -1.38 -10.32 -3.56
C ARG A 6 -1.28 -8.88 -4.06
N VAL A 7 -1.45 -8.70 -5.35
CA VAL A 7 -1.43 -7.37 -5.94
C VAL A 7 -2.73 -7.19 -6.72
N TRP A 8 -3.49 -6.18 -6.35
CA TRP A 8 -4.74 -5.84 -7.02
C TRP A 8 -4.59 -4.51 -7.70
N PHE A 9 -4.91 -4.48 -8.99
CA PHE A 9 -4.96 -3.24 -9.73
C PHE A 9 -6.40 -2.95 -10.11
N ASP A 10 -6.90 -1.79 -9.70
CA ASP A 10 -8.24 -1.34 -10.06
C ASP A 10 -8.10 -0.21 -11.07
N ALA A 11 -8.42 -0.51 -12.33
CA ALA A 11 -8.30 0.46 -13.41
C ALA A 11 -9.30 1.61 -13.28
N GLU A 12 -10.51 1.33 -12.79
CA GLU A 12 -11.51 2.38 -12.62
C GLU A 12 -11.14 3.35 -11.52
N GLY A 13 -10.65 2.82 -10.39
CA GLY A 13 -10.24 3.65 -9.27
C GLY A 13 -8.84 4.18 -9.39
N ASP A 14 -8.08 3.70 -10.35
CA ASP A 14 -6.69 4.09 -10.59
C ASP A 14 -5.83 3.88 -9.34
N PHE A 15 -5.97 2.71 -8.72
CA PHE A 15 -5.16 2.39 -7.55
C PHE A 15 -4.67 0.95 -7.59
N LEU A 16 -3.60 0.73 -6.85
CA LEU A 16 -2.99 -0.57 -6.65
C LEU A 16 -3.08 -0.91 -5.17
N GLU A 17 -3.46 -2.14 -4.86
CA GLU A 17 -3.52 -2.58 -3.48
C GLU A 17 -2.68 -3.82 -3.29
N VAL A 18 -1.85 -3.84 -2.25
CA VAL A 18 -0.95 -4.94 -1.95
C VAL A 18 -1.14 -5.37 -0.50
N PRO A 19 -2.08 -6.28 -0.24
CA PRO A 19 -2.25 -6.81 1.11
C PRO A 19 -1.22 -7.90 1.41
N PHE A 20 -0.68 -7.87 2.62
CA PHE A 20 0.22 -8.90 3.13
C PHE A 20 -0.51 -9.90 4.01
N SER A 21 -1.67 -9.52 4.51
CA SER A 21 -2.42 -10.31 5.50
C SER A 21 -3.91 -10.16 5.24
N ASP A 22 -4.66 -11.18 5.60
CA ASP A 22 -6.12 -11.16 5.53
C ASP A 22 -6.75 -10.52 6.77
N LYS A 23 -5.95 -10.11 7.73
CA LYS A 23 -6.47 -9.51 8.95
C LYS A 23 -7.11 -8.17 8.67
N ALA A 24 -8.18 -7.89 9.39
CA ALA A 24 -8.81 -6.58 9.34
C ALA A 24 -7.89 -5.55 9.99
N GLY A 25 -7.91 -4.35 9.46
CA GLY A 25 -7.07 -3.30 9.97
C GLY A 25 -7.62 -1.92 9.65
N PHE A 26 -6.80 -0.92 9.88
CA PHE A 26 -7.15 0.48 9.67
C PHE A 26 -6.26 1.08 8.61
N MET A 27 -6.80 1.99 7.82
CA MET A 27 -5.99 2.72 6.86
C MET A 27 -5.30 3.87 7.58
N ARG A 28 -4.04 4.07 7.25
CA ARG A 28 -3.23 5.13 7.85
C ARG A 28 -2.47 5.85 6.75
N GLU A 29 -2.46 7.19 6.82
CA GLU A 29 -1.73 8.00 5.87
C GLU A 29 -0.23 7.87 6.08
N THR A 30 0.51 8.01 4.98
CA THR A 30 1.97 8.07 5.02
C THR A 30 2.42 9.47 4.64
N LYS A 31 3.73 9.70 4.64
CA LYS A 31 4.28 10.99 4.20
C LYS A 31 4.03 11.24 2.71
N ASN A 32 3.82 10.17 1.95
CA ASN A 32 3.46 10.29 0.55
C ASN A 32 1.94 10.18 0.45
N ASP A 33 1.27 11.25 0.01
CA ASP A 33 -0.18 11.28 -0.05
C ASP A 33 -0.79 10.33 -1.07
N ALA A 34 0.03 9.75 -1.94
CA ALA A 34 -0.43 8.71 -2.86
C ALA A 34 -0.40 7.32 -2.24
N VAL A 35 0.19 7.15 -1.05
CA VAL A 35 0.36 5.86 -0.42
C VAL A 35 -0.36 5.81 0.91
N MET A 36 -1.19 4.78 1.08
CA MET A 36 -1.87 4.51 2.34
C MET A 36 -1.40 3.18 2.87
N GLU A 37 -1.20 3.09 4.18
CA GLU A 37 -0.88 1.84 4.85
C GLU A 37 -2.12 1.24 5.47
N ARG A 38 -2.18 -0.09 5.51
CA ARG A 38 -3.14 -0.78 6.35
C ARG A 38 -2.38 -1.34 7.54
N VAL A 39 -2.85 -1.04 8.75
CA VAL A 39 -2.17 -1.43 9.98
C VAL A 39 -3.14 -2.08 10.95
N ASP A 40 -2.62 -2.92 11.84
CA ASP A 40 -3.44 -3.51 12.91
C ASP A 40 -3.46 -2.58 14.12
N LYS A 41 -4.08 -3.03 15.22
CA LYS A 41 -4.20 -2.24 16.44
C LYS A 41 -2.87 -1.88 17.07
N GLN A 42 -1.85 -2.68 16.81
CA GLN A 42 -0.50 -2.42 17.33
C GLN A 42 0.33 -1.58 16.36
N GLY A 43 -0.22 -1.19 15.23
CA GLY A 43 0.50 -0.43 14.22
C GLY A 43 1.35 -1.27 13.29
N LYS A 44 1.21 -2.59 13.33
CA LYS A 44 1.93 -3.46 12.41
C LYS A 44 1.33 -3.36 11.03
N ILE A 45 2.17 -3.25 10.01
CA ILE A 45 1.72 -3.09 8.63
C ILE A 45 1.15 -4.40 8.11
N LEU A 46 -0.08 -4.33 7.58
CA LEU A 46 -0.78 -5.46 6.98
C LEU A 46 -0.83 -5.37 5.46
N GLY A 47 -0.44 -4.24 4.90
CA GLY A 47 -0.45 -4.00 3.47
C GLY A 47 -0.39 -2.52 3.15
N PHE A 48 -0.47 -2.18 1.88
CA PHE A 48 -0.50 -0.78 1.48
C PHE A 48 -1.29 -0.63 0.18
N SER A 49 -1.66 0.61 -0.12
CA SER A 49 -2.34 0.98 -1.36
C SER A 49 -1.64 2.17 -1.98
N ILE A 50 -1.56 2.18 -3.29
CA ILE A 50 -0.99 3.29 -4.04
C ILE A 50 -2.11 3.89 -4.89
N MET A 51 -2.40 5.16 -4.65
CA MET A 51 -3.46 5.88 -5.35
C MET A 51 -2.89 6.58 -6.59
N ARG A 52 -3.75 6.85 -7.55
CA ARG A 52 -3.39 7.59 -8.75
C ARG A 52 -2.20 6.96 -9.48
N VAL A 53 -2.28 5.65 -9.68
CA VAL A 53 -1.17 4.87 -10.26
C VAL A 53 -0.81 5.37 -11.65
N SER A 54 -1.80 5.84 -12.42
CA SER A 54 -1.55 6.34 -13.78
C SER A 54 -0.66 7.57 -13.82
N ARG A 55 -0.49 8.24 -12.68
CA ARG A 55 0.36 9.44 -12.58
C ARG A 55 1.80 9.14 -12.23
N LEU A 56 2.14 7.87 -12.07
CA LEU A 56 3.54 7.50 -11.81
C LEU A 56 4.38 7.84 -13.03
N SER A 57 5.47 8.57 -12.81
CA SER A 57 6.38 8.96 -13.88
C SER A 57 7.19 7.78 -14.35
N LYS A 58 7.32 7.66 -15.68
CA LYS A 58 8.21 6.68 -16.24
C LYS A 58 9.65 7.03 -15.87
N GLY A 59 10.39 6.03 -15.45
CA GLY A 59 11.80 6.21 -15.10
C GLY A 59 12.04 6.76 -13.71
N LYS A 60 11.01 7.10 -12.99
CA LYS A 60 11.14 7.57 -11.59
C LYS A 60 10.34 6.65 -10.69
N PRO A 61 10.96 6.01 -9.74
CA PRO A 61 10.21 5.16 -8.80
C PRO A 61 9.41 6.00 -7.82
N LEU A 62 8.28 5.45 -7.41
CA LEU A 62 7.58 5.96 -6.24
C LEU A 62 8.33 5.46 -5.01
N VAL A 63 8.70 6.36 -4.13
CA VAL A 63 9.37 5.99 -2.89
C VAL A 63 8.50 6.41 -1.73
N ALA A 64 8.23 5.49 -0.84
CA ALA A 64 7.47 5.76 0.37
C ALA A 64 8.05 4.95 1.51
N ASP A 65 8.16 5.57 2.66
CA ASP A 65 8.60 4.87 3.87
C ASP A 65 7.38 4.37 4.60
N LEU A 66 7.30 3.06 4.76
CA LEU A 66 6.23 2.45 5.55
C LEU A 66 6.66 2.45 7.00
N VAL A 67 5.83 3.04 7.83
CA VAL A 67 6.13 3.13 9.25
C VAL A 67 5.86 1.77 9.88
N SER A 68 6.89 1.17 10.43
CA SER A 68 6.77 -0.11 11.12
C SER A 68 7.02 0.10 12.59
N PRO A 69 6.23 -0.54 13.46
CA PRO A 69 6.47 -0.44 14.90
C PRO A 69 7.77 -1.08 15.31
#